data_fd4d33831d93c6809111d84dd0cd2764
#
_entry.id   fd4d33831d93c6809111d84dd0cd2764
#
_cell.length_a   1.000
_cell.length_b   1.000
_cell.length_c   1.000
_cell.angle_alpha   90.00
_cell.angle_beta   90.00
_cell.angle_gamma   90.00
#
_symmetry.space_group_name_H-M   'P 1'
#
loop_
_entity.id
_entity.type
_entity.pdbx_description
1 polymer ?
#
loop_
_entity_poly.entity_id
_entity_poly.type
_entity_poly.pdbx_seq_one_letter_code
_entity_poly.pdbx_strand_id
1 'polypeptide(L)'
;FDIGYFLFVVLLWAAIVLMLIGPANSSNVNDNTSGVVTLLEIARSIPELHRKNVCFVLFDLEEAGLIGSASYKKKHKREIPNQLVLNLDCVGEGDDIYFFPTAKLKKSKERLAPLQKLAGGYGKKSIAVRTKGFSIYPSDQSNFPYGVGICALKRGWAGLYLSRIHTPRDTVLDETNVNILRAALTTLISGSAVQ
;
A
#
# COMPACT_ATOMS: atom_id res chain seq x y z
N PHE A 1 41.04 5.63 6.48
CA PHE A 1 39.57 5.69 6.63
C PHE A 1 39.14 7.11 6.28
N ASP A 2 38.25 7.26 5.31
CA ASP A 2 37.71 8.57 4.92
C ASP A 2 36.77 9.06 6.03
N ILE A 3 37.14 10.17 6.67
CA ILE A 3 36.37 10.78 7.76
C ILE A 3 34.93 11.11 7.28
N GLY A 4 34.81 11.53 6.00
CA GLY A 4 33.52 11.82 5.40
C GLY A 4 32.61 10.58 5.34
N TYR A 5 33.16 9.45 4.94
CA TYR A 5 32.43 8.17 4.93
C TYR A 5 32.01 7.73 6.34
N PHE A 6 32.91 7.87 7.32
CA PHE A 6 32.59 7.54 8.71
C PHE A 6 31.45 8.41 9.27
N LEU A 7 31.52 9.72 9.06
CA LEU A 7 30.44 10.63 9.47
C LEU A 7 29.12 10.32 8.78
N PHE A 8 29.14 10.01 7.48
CA PHE A 8 27.95 9.60 6.75
C PHE A 8 27.29 8.35 7.37
N VAL A 9 28.08 7.32 7.68
CA VAL A 9 27.60 6.09 8.29
C VAL A 9 27.01 6.36 9.69
N VAL A 10 27.68 7.17 10.51
CA VAL A 10 27.19 7.54 11.85
C VAL A 10 25.86 8.29 11.76
N LEU A 11 25.74 9.28 10.86
CA LEU A 11 24.51 10.03 10.67
C LEU A 11 23.37 9.15 10.14
N LEU A 12 23.69 8.22 9.22
CA LEU A 12 22.71 7.26 8.73
C LEU A 12 22.15 6.36 9.85
N TRP A 13 23.05 5.81 10.68
CA TRP A 13 22.63 5.01 11.82
C TRP A 13 21.87 5.81 12.86
N ALA A 14 22.29 7.05 13.14
CA ALA A 14 21.56 7.94 14.04
C ALA A 14 20.15 8.22 13.52
N ALA A 15 19.98 8.44 12.21
CA ALA A 15 18.68 8.65 11.59
C ALA A 15 17.79 7.40 11.73
N ILE A 16 18.32 6.20 11.44
CA ILE A 16 17.60 4.94 11.61
C ILE A 16 17.15 4.73 13.07
N VAL A 17 18.06 4.97 14.02
CA VAL A 17 17.73 4.84 15.46
C VAL A 17 16.65 5.84 15.86
N LEU A 18 16.73 7.09 15.40
CA LEU A 18 15.72 8.11 15.68
C LEU A 18 14.35 7.78 15.06
N MET A 19 14.31 7.12 13.91
CA MET A 19 13.05 6.63 13.33
C MET A 19 12.41 5.53 14.18
N LEU A 20 13.23 4.64 14.77
CA LEU A 20 12.73 3.50 15.54
C LEU A 20 12.32 3.85 16.99
N ILE A 21 13.03 4.79 17.64
CA ILE A 21 12.85 5.12 19.06
C ILE A 21 12.61 6.61 19.32
N GLY A 22 12.47 7.40 18.26
CA GLY A 22 12.17 8.83 18.35
C GLY A 22 10.76 9.11 18.90
N PRO A 23 10.44 10.39 19.20
CA PRO A 23 9.09 10.75 19.64
C PRO A 23 8.07 10.36 18.58
N ALA A 24 6.96 9.74 19.02
CA ALA A 24 5.89 9.33 18.11
C ALA A 24 5.37 10.52 17.30
N ASN A 25 5.24 10.36 16.00
CA ASN A 25 4.56 11.32 15.16
C ASN A 25 3.06 11.27 15.46
N SER A 26 2.50 12.38 15.92
CA SER A 26 1.06 12.48 16.19
C SER A 26 0.21 12.68 14.93
N SER A 27 0.85 12.95 13.80
CA SER A 27 0.20 13.20 12.51
C SER A 27 0.57 12.08 11.53
N ASN A 28 -0.33 11.11 11.38
CA ASN A 28 -0.17 9.92 10.54
C ASN A 28 -1.43 9.65 9.72
N VAL A 29 -2.07 10.72 9.23
CA VAL A 29 -3.37 10.61 8.56
C VAL A 29 -3.24 9.88 7.23
N ASN A 30 -2.23 10.19 6.43
CA ASN A 30 -1.96 9.45 5.21
C ASN A 30 -1.21 8.15 5.50
N ASP A 31 -0.21 8.18 6.36
CA ASP A 31 0.64 7.05 6.71
C ASP A 31 0.46 6.62 8.19
N ASN A 32 -0.45 5.66 8.52
CA ASN A 32 -1.29 4.94 7.57
C ASN A 32 -2.74 4.84 8.09
N THR A 33 -3.26 5.90 8.74
CA THR A 33 -4.68 5.98 9.10
C THR A 33 -5.57 5.86 7.86
N SER A 34 -5.14 6.41 6.72
CA SER A 34 -5.86 6.35 5.46
C SER A 34 -6.10 4.92 4.97
N GLY A 35 -5.09 4.07 5.07
CA GLY A 35 -5.20 2.65 4.73
C GLY A 35 -6.18 1.92 5.64
N VAL A 36 -6.14 2.18 6.96
CA VAL A 36 -7.05 1.59 7.94
C VAL A 36 -8.50 2.00 7.68
N VAL A 37 -8.77 3.30 7.49
CA VAL A 37 -10.11 3.82 7.18
C VAL A 37 -10.65 3.20 5.90
N THR A 38 -9.84 3.17 4.83
CA THR A 38 -10.22 2.58 3.55
C THR A 38 -10.53 1.09 3.68
N LEU A 39 -9.73 0.35 4.44
CA LEU A 39 -9.95 -1.08 4.71
C LEU A 39 -11.28 -1.32 5.44
N LEU A 40 -11.60 -0.50 6.44
CA LEU A 40 -12.88 -0.58 7.18
C LEU A 40 -14.08 -0.25 6.28
N GLU A 41 -13.96 0.76 5.43
CA GLU A 41 -15.02 1.12 4.46
C GLU A 41 -15.26 0.00 3.43
N ILE A 42 -14.20 -0.66 2.96
CA ILE A 42 -14.31 -1.85 2.10
C ILE A 42 -15.00 -2.98 2.86
N ALA A 43 -14.56 -3.29 4.08
CA ALA A 43 -15.11 -4.37 4.90
C ALA A 43 -16.62 -4.20 5.12
N ARG A 44 -17.07 -2.96 5.35
CA ARG A 44 -18.48 -2.62 5.51
C ARG A 44 -19.28 -2.75 4.21
N SER A 45 -18.64 -2.49 3.07
CA SER A 45 -19.29 -2.44 1.75
C SER A 45 -19.37 -3.80 1.05
N ILE A 46 -18.60 -4.81 1.48
CA ILE A 46 -18.62 -6.13 0.85
C ILE A 46 -19.95 -6.83 1.13
N PRO A 47 -20.65 -7.32 0.07
CA PRO A 47 -21.86 -8.12 0.23
C PRO A 47 -21.60 -9.37 1.07
N GLU A 48 -22.54 -9.76 1.89
CA GLU A 48 -22.41 -10.86 2.85
C GLU A 48 -21.95 -12.17 2.19
N LEU A 49 -22.47 -12.46 1.00
CA LEU A 49 -22.10 -13.64 0.21
C LEU A 49 -20.59 -13.77 -0.03
N HIS A 50 -19.87 -12.64 -0.14
CA HIS A 50 -18.44 -12.61 -0.48
C HIS A 50 -17.52 -12.48 0.74
N ARG A 51 -18.06 -12.19 1.93
CA ARG A 51 -17.28 -11.97 3.16
C ARG A 51 -16.41 -13.17 3.55
N LYS A 52 -16.90 -14.40 3.34
CA LYS A 52 -16.15 -15.63 3.64
C LYS A 52 -14.87 -15.81 2.80
N ASN A 53 -14.73 -15.06 1.71
CA ASN A 53 -13.60 -15.16 0.79
C ASN A 53 -12.51 -14.11 1.07
N VAL A 54 -12.70 -13.25 2.07
CA VAL A 54 -11.81 -12.13 2.38
C VAL A 54 -11.38 -12.18 3.82
N CYS A 55 -10.10 -11.92 4.05
CA CYS A 55 -9.53 -11.73 5.38
C CYS A 55 -8.96 -10.32 5.45
N PHE A 56 -9.37 -9.56 6.47
CA PHE A 56 -8.83 -8.24 6.78
C PHE A 56 -7.78 -8.38 7.86
N VAL A 57 -6.59 -7.82 7.61
CA VAL A 57 -5.45 -7.92 8.52
C VAL A 57 -4.85 -6.53 8.69
N LEU A 58 -4.61 -6.14 9.92
CA LEU A 58 -3.83 -4.95 10.28
C LEU A 58 -2.45 -5.42 10.71
N PHE A 59 -1.42 -4.95 10.03
CA PHE A 59 -0.04 -5.24 10.38
C PHE A 59 0.51 -4.14 11.29
N ASP A 60 1.42 -4.52 12.15
CA ASP A 60 2.21 -3.66 13.00
C ASP A 60 3.69 -3.74 12.60
N LEU A 61 4.51 -2.81 13.09
CA LEU A 61 5.96 -2.79 12.87
C LEU A 61 6.36 -2.78 11.38
N GLU A 62 5.61 -2.05 10.54
CA GLU A 62 5.95 -1.85 9.14
C GLU A 62 7.28 -1.11 9.03
N GLU A 63 7.40 0.04 9.69
CA GLU A 63 8.59 0.91 9.73
C GLU A 63 9.82 0.24 10.35
N ALA A 64 9.62 -0.76 11.19
CA ALA A 64 10.69 -1.56 11.78
C ALA A 64 11.21 -2.68 10.86
N GLY A 65 10.86 -2.66 9.58
CA GLY A 65 11.29 -3.62 8.56
C GLY A 65 10.28 -4.69 8.25
N LEU A 66 8.99 -4.34 8.19
CA LEU A 66 7.88 -5.22 7.77
C LEU A 66 7.72 -6.46 8.67
N ILE A 67 8.01 -6.32 9.98
CA ILE A 67 8.08 -7.46 10.92
C ILE A 67 6.71 -8.11 11.07
N GLY A 68 5.64 -7.32 11.15
CA GLY A 68 4.27 -7.82 11.32
C GLY A 68 3.85 -8.71 10.17
N SER A 69 3.99 -8.24 8.94
CA SER A 69 3.61 -8.99 7.74
C SER A 69 4.50 -10.21 7.50
N ALA A 70 5.81 -10.12 7.82
CA ALA A 70 6.72 -11.26 7.76
C ALA A 70 6.33 -12.36 8.75
N SER A 71 5.95 -11.98 9.98
CA SER A 71 5.48 -12.90 11.01
C SER A 71 4.15 -13.55 10.63
N TYR A 72 3.21 -12.77 10.08
CA TYR A 72 1.94 -13.28 9.55
C TYR A 72 2.17 -14.30 8.43
N LYS A 73 3.01 -13.97 7.44
CA LYS A 73 3.39 -14.90 6.37
C LYS A 73 3.97 -16.21 6.91
N LYS A 74 4.85 -16.15 7.91
CA LYS A 74 5.44 -17.34 8.52
C LYS A 74 4.38 -18.22 9.19
N LYS A 75 3.44 -17.61 9.89
CA LYS A 75 2.33 -18.31 10.57
C LYS A 75 1.35 -18.95 9.58
N HIS A 76 1.03 -18.26 8.48
CA HIS A 76 0.05 -18.68 7.47
C HIS A 76 0.69 -19.23 6.18
N LYS A 77 1.88 -19.81 6.25
CA LYS A 77 2.69 -20.25 5.11
C LYS A 77 2.01 -21.25 4.17
N ARG A 78 0.99 -21.95 4.63
CA ARG A 78 0.23 -22.93 3.82
C ARG A 78 -0.84 -22.27 2.96
N GLU A 79 -1.42 -21.16 3.40
CA GLU A 79 -2.56 -20.47 2.79
C GLU A 79 -2.10 -19.36 1.83
N ILE A 80 -1.15 -18.56 2.27
CA ILE A 80 -0.62 -17.36 1.57
C ILE A 80 -0.14 -17.60 0.14
N PRO A 81 0.51 -18.74 -0.21
CA PRO A 81 0.96 -18.98 -1.58
C PRO A 81 -0.12 -18.89 -2.66
N ASN A 82 -1.39 -19.03 -2.27
CA ASN A 82 -2.54 -18.99 -3.17
C ASN A 82 -3.40 -17.72 -3.03
N GLN A 83 -3.08 -16.85 -2.08
CA GLN A 83 -3.86 -15.63 -1.82
C GLN A 83 -3.33 -14.44 -2.62
N LEU A 84 -4.25 -13.59 -3.08
CA LEU A 84 -3.94 -12.24 -3.53
C LEU A 84 -3.97 -11.32 -2.30
N VAL A 85 -2.88 -10.64 -2.03
CA VAL A 85 -2.75 -9.71 -0.89
C VAL A 85 -2.75 -8.28 -1.41
N LEU A 86 -3.74 -7.49 -0.99
CA LEU A 86 -3.87 -6.08 -1.32
C LEU A 86 -3.47 -5.27 -0.09
N ASN A 87 -2.35 -4.56 -0.16
CA ASN A 87 -1.85 -3.72 0.91
C ASN A 87 -2.21 -2.27 0.64
N LEU A 88 -2.99 -1.67 1.52
CA LEU A 88 -3.39 -0.26 1.48
C LEU A 88 -2.42 0.55 2.33
N ASP A 89 -1.61 1.37 1.69
CA ASP A 89 -0.58 2.12 2.35
C ASP A 89 -0.42 3.51 1.72
N CYS A 90 -0.56 4.57 2.54
CA CYS A 90 -0.53 5.95 2.08
C CYS A 90 -1.55 6.26 0.97
N VAL A 91 -2.82 5.90 1.16
CA VAL A 91 -3.88 6.08 0.16
C VAL A 91 -4.66 7.38 0.30
N GLY A 92 -4.37 8.17 1.36
CA GLY A 92 -5.15 9.37 1.71
C GLY A 92 -4.75 10.64 0.96
N GLU A 93 -3.53 10.75 0.43
CA GLU A 93 -3.08 11.97 -0.23
C GLU A 93 -2.33 11.68 -1.53
N GLY A 94 -2.90 12.09 -2.67
CA GLY A 94 -2.27 11.93 -3.98
C GLY A 94 -3.18 12.39 -5.11
N ASP A 95 -2.59 12.60 -6.30
CA ASP A 95 -3.32 13.00 -7.50
C ASP A 95 -4.01 11.79 -8.13
N ASP A 96 -3.34 10.63 -8.11
CA ASP A 96 -3.83 9.37 -8.62
C ASP A 96 -3.47 8.20 -7.72
N ILE A 97 -4.18 7.09 -7.91
CA ILE A 97 -3.99 5.85 -7.17
C ILE A 97 -3.15 4.88 -8.01
N TYR A 98 -2.15 4.28 -7.39
CA TYR A 98 -1.23 3.38 -8.05
C TYR A 98 -1.24 2.00 -7.39
N PHE A 99 -1.27 0.97 -8.23
CA PHE A 99 -1.15 -0.42 -7.84
C PHE A 99 0.23 -0.94 -8.26
N PHE A 100 1.02 -1.39 -7.31
CA PHE A 100 2.36 -1.92 -7.50
C PHE A 100 2.40 -3.43 -7.23
N PRO A 101 2.11 -4.27 -8.24
CA PRO A 101 2.17 -5.72 -8.07
C PRO A 101 3.61 -6.20 -7.90
N THR A 102 3.79 -7.22 -7.05
CA THR A 102 5.08 -7.92 -6.88
C THR A 102 5.54 -8.59 -8.17
N ALA A 103 6.82 -8.91 -8.25
CA ALA A 103 7.43 -9.53 -9.44
C ALA A 103 6.74 -10.86 -9.82
N LYS A 104 6.31 -11.66 -8.83
CA LYS A 104 5.60 -12.91 -9.09
C LYS A 104 4.19 -12.67 -9.62
N LEU A 105 3.48 -11.67 -9.07
CA LEU A 105 2.15 -11.31 -9.55
C LEU A 105 2.19 -10.74 -10.98
N LYS A 106 3.19 -9.92 -11.33
CA LYS A 106 3.38 -9.40 -12.70
C LYS A 106 3.49 -10.52 -13.74
N LYS A 107 4.00 -11.70 -13.36
CA LYS A 107 4.10 -12.88 -14.24
C LYS A 107 2.82 -13.72 -14.33
N SER A 108 1.87 -13.54 -13.41
CA SER A 108 0.61 -14.28 -13.38
C SER A 108 -0.49 -13.48 -14.08
N LYS A 109 -0.68 -13.73 -15.38
CA LYS A 109 -1.70 -13.04 -16.19
C LYS A 109 -3.10 -13.18 -15.60
N GLU A 110 -3.46 -14.38 -15.15
CA GLU A 110 -4.76 -14.69 -14.57
C GLU A 110 -5.07 -13.83 -13.34
N ARG A 111 -4.10 -13.74 -12.40
CA ARG A 111 -4.26 -12.99 -11.14
C ARG A 111 -4.12 -11.48 -11.34
N LEU A 112 -3.39 -11.07 -12.36
CA LEU A 112 -3.17 -9.66 -12.68
C LEU A 112 -4.35 -9.06 -13.45
N ALA A 113 -5.01 -9.83 -14.31
CA ALA A 113 -6.07 -9.33 -15.19
C ALA A 113 -7.24 -8.65 -14.44
N PRO A 114 -7.75 -9.17 -13.31
CA PRO A 114 -8.78 -8.47 -12.55
C PRO A 114 -8.34 -7.10 -12.03
N LEU A 115 -7.09 -6.96 -11.61
CA LEU A 115 -6.52 -5.68 -11.17
C LEU A 115 -6.39 -4.70 -12.35
N GLN A 116 -5.97 -5.19 -13.51
CA GLN A 116 -5.85 -4.36 -14.72
C GLN A 116 -7.19 -3.81 -15.19
N LYS A 117 -8.30 -4.52 -14.95
CA LYS A 117 -9.66 -4.03 -15.26
C LYS A 117 -10.06 -2.84 -14.38
N LEU A 118 -9.45 -2.66 -13.22
CA LEU A 118 -9.68 -1.49 -12.38
C LEU A 118 -8.92 -0.25 -12.87
N ALA A 119 -7.95 -0.41 -13.75
CA ALA A 119 -7.20 0.72 -14.31
C ALA A 119 -8.10 1.58 -15.18
N GLY A 120 -8.11 2.89 -14.94
CA GLY A 120 -8.94 3.83 -15.69
C GLY A 120 -9.18 5.13 -14.96
N GLY A 121 -10.00 5.98 -15.54
CA GLY A 121 -10.39 7.26 -14.96
C GLY A 121 -11.54 7.13 -13.97
N TYR A 122 -11.45 7.85 -12.88
CA TYR A 122 -12.46 7.96 -11.83
C TYR A 122 -12.71 9.44 -11.53
N GLY A 123 -13.44 10.09 -12.42
CA GLY A 123 -13.64 11.55 -12.38
C GLY A 123 -12.34 12.30 -12.64
N LYS A 124 -11.87 13.06 -11.65
CA LYS A 124 -10.60 13.84 -11.77
C LYS A 124 -9.35 13.02 -11.44
N LYS A 125 -9.49 11.80 -10.99
CA LYS A 125 -8.40 10.90 -10.59
C LYS A 125 -8.37 9.65 -11.46
N SER A 126 -7.32 8.84 -11.33
CA SER A 126 -7.21 7.57 -12.03
C SER A 126 -6.63 6.47 -11.14
N ILE A 127 -6.90 5.21 -11.50
CA ILE A 127 -6.17 4.04 -11.02
C ILE A 127 -5.21 3.59 -12.11
N ALA A 128 -3.95 3.42 -11.78
CA ALA A 128 -2.91 2.92 -12.66
C ALA A 128 -2.21 1.68 -12.09
N VAL A 129 -2.19 0.58 -12.84
CA VAL A 129 -1.47 -0.65 -12.46
C VAL A 129 -0.08 -0.64 -13.08
N ARG A 130 0.96 -0.56 -12.24
CA ARG A 130 2.36 -0.37 -12.63
C ARG A 130 3.05 -1.71 -12.90
N THR A 131 2.93 -2.21 -14.12
CA THR A 131 3.49 -3.50 -14.54
C THR A 131 4.82 -3.39 -15.28
N LYS A 132 5.12 -2.23 -15.88
CA LYS A 132 6.31 -1.98 -16.72
C LYS A 132 7.31 -1.08 -16.00
N GLY A 133 8.58 -1.21 -16.37
CA GLY A 133 9.68 -0.40 -15.83
C GLY A 133 10.06 -0.76 -14.39
N PHE A 134 11.00 0.02 -13.85
CA PHE A 134 11.37 -0.08 -12.44
C PHE A 134 10.26 0.56 -11.59
N SER A 135 9.33 -0.27 -11.13
CA SER A 135 8.18 0.15 -10.33
C SER A 135 8.16 -0.69 -9.06
N ILE A 136 8.75 -0.16 -8.01
CA ILE A 136 8.77 -0.76 -6.67
C ILE A 136 8.12 0.23 -5.72
N TYR A 137 7.26 -0.27 -4.87
CA TYR A 137 6.73 0.39 -3.69
C TYR A 137 7.03 -0.53 -2.51
N PRO A 138 8.09 -0.25 -1.73
CA PRO A 138 8.48 -1.10 -0.61
C PRO A 138 7.53 -0.90 0.55
N SER A 139 6.72 -1.91 0.85
CA SER A 139 5.81 -1.98 1.99
C SER A 139 5.40 -3.45 2.20
N ASP A 140 4.48 -3.73 3.12
CA ASP A 140 4.09 -5.06 3.60
C ASP A 140 3.76 -6.09 2.51
N GLN A 141 3.19 -5.67 1.37
CA GLN A 141 2.91 -6.56 0.24
C GLN A 141 4.16 -7.26 -0.31
N SER A 142 5.36 -6.71 -0.07
CA SER A 142 6.63 -7.27 -0.54
C SER A 142 6.93 -8.63 0.09
N ASN A 143 6.37 -8.92 1.25
CA ASN A 143 6.46 -10.21 1.91
C ASN A 143 5.63 -11.30 1.23
N PHE A 144 4.69 -10.97 0.34
CA PHE A 144 3.73 -11.92 -0.23
C PHE A 144 4.01 -12.18 -1.71
N PRO A 145 3.93 -13.46 -2.17
CA PRO A 145 4.19 -13.80 -3.57
C PRO A 145 3.28 -13.04 -4.54
N TYR A 146 1.99 -12.96 -4.23
CA TYR A 146 0.98 -12.28 -5.02
C TYR A 146 0.49 -11.03 -4.29
N GLY A 147 1.43 -10.16 -3.89
CA GLY A 147 1.15 -8.89 -3.22
C GLY A 147 0.97 -7.74 -4.19
N VAL A 148 0.14 -6.78 -3.80
CA VAL A 148 -0.05 -5.49 -4.48
C VAL A 148 0.05 -4.39 -3.43
N GLY A 149 1.01 -3.48 -3.57
CA GLY A 149 1.01 -2.21 -2.83
C GLY A 149 0.08 -1.23 -3.52
N ILE A 150 -0.85 -0.65 -2.77
CA ILE A 150 -1.81 0.34 -3.24
C ILE A 150 -1.56 1.62 -2.48
N CYS A 151 -1.21 2.68 -3.21
CA CYS A 151 -0.96 4.00 -2.62
C CYS A 151 -1.47 5.11 -3.53
N ALA A 152 -1.67 6.29 -2.97
CA ALA A 152 -1.96 7.51 -3.73
C ALA A 152 -0.70 8.37 -3.81
N LEU A 153 -0.29 8.76 -5.01
CA LEU A 153 0.94 9.52 -5.24
C LEU A 153 0.65 10.82 -5.97
N LYS A 154 1.44 11.83 -5.64
CA LYS A 154 1.47 13.10 -6.38
C LYS A 154 2.42 13.00 -7.56
N ARG A 155 2.12 13.78 -8.60
CA ARG A 155 2.96 13.95 -9.76
C ARG A 155 3.85 15.18 -9.60
N GLY A 156 5.15 15.00 -9.68
CA GLY A 156 6.13 16.08 -9.68
C GLY A 156 7.00 16.06 -10.92
N TRP A 157 7.82 17.07 -11.09
CA TRP A 157 8.76 17.16 -12.20
C TRP A 157 9.79 16.01 -12.22
N ALA A 158 10.15 15.48 -11.05
CA ALA A 158 11.08 14.36 -10.90
C ALA A 158 10.39 12.99 -10.88
N GLY A 159 9.06 12.92 -11.00
CA GLY A 159 8.30 11.67 -10.96
C GLY A 159 7.20 11.64 -9.90
N LEU A 160 6.84 10.43 -9.48
CA LEU A 160 5.81 10.20 -8.46
C LEU A 160 6.43 10.27 -7.06
N TYR A 161 5.71 10.88 -6.12
CA TYR A 161 6.19 10.99 -4.75
C TYR A 161 5.04 11.01 -3.73
N LEU A 162 5.36 10.63 -2.49
CA LEU A 162 4.53 10.83 -1.31
C LEU A 162 4.86 12.18 -0.71
N SER A 163 3.85 12.97 -0.41
CA SER A 163 4.05 14.26 0.26
C SER A 163 3.75 14.12 1.74
N ARG A 164 4.53 14.81 2.58
CA ARG A 164 4.26 15.01 4.00
C ARG A 164 4.34 13.78 4.92
N ILE A 165 4.46 12.56 4.41
CA ILE A 165 4.62 11.38 5.27
C ILE A 165 5.82 11.55 6.21
N HIS A 166 5.79 10.89 7.36
CA HIS A 166 6.82 10.97 8.42
C HIS A 166 7.06 12.40 8.93
N THR A 167 6.11 13.32 8.75
CA THR A 167 6.20 14.70 9.25
C THR A 167 4.94 15.09 10.02
N PRO A 168 5.01 16.13 10.90
CA PRO A 168 3.82 16.67 11.55
C PRO A 168 2.77 17.27 10.59
N ARG A 169 3.06 17.31 9.29
CA ARG A 169 2.16 17.83 8.25
C ARG A 169 1.35 16.71 7.58
N ASP A 170 1.51 15.47 8.01
CA ASP A 170 0.70 14.34 7.53
C ASP A 170 -0.70 14.37 8.17
N THR A 171 -1.54 15.27 7.66
CA THR A 171 -2.87 15.57 8.21
C THR A 171 -3.98 15.50 7.17
N VAL A 172 -3.69 14.98 5.96
CA VAL A 172 -4.66 15.01 4.85
C VAL A 172 -5.22 13.64 4.56
N LEU A 173 -6.55 13.54 4.58
CA LEU A 173 -7.33 12.42 4.06
C LEU A 173 -8.24 12.93 2.95
N ASP A 174 -7.99 12.54 1.71
CA ASP A 174 -8.90 12.79 0.59
C ASP A 174 -9.94 11.66 0.50
N GLU A 175 -11.15 11.97 0.91
CA GLU A 175 -12.28 11.04 0.87
C GLU A 175 -12.56 10.51 -0.54
N THR A 176 -12.17 11.26 -1.58
CA THR A 176 -12.31 10.81 -2.98
C THR A 176 -11.50 9.55 -3.22
N ASN A 177 -10.27 9.49 -2.71
CA ASN A 177 -9.42 8.30 -2.81
C ASN A 177 -10.05 7.10 -2.09
N VAL A 178 -10.55 7.32 -0.87
CA VAL A 178 -11.22 6.29 -0.06
C VAL A 178 -12.43 5.74 -0.81
N ASN A 179 -13.27 6.61 -1.37
CA ASN A 179 -14.47 6.22 -2.11
C ASN A 179 -14.16 5.47 -3.40
N ILE A 180 -13.15 5.90 -4.16
CA ILE A 180 -12.67 5.20 -5.36
C ILE A 180 -12.19 3.80 -5.01
N LEU A 181 -11.33 3.67 -3.99
CA LEU A 181 -10.80 2.38 -3.56
C LEU A 181 -11.88 1.47 -3.01
N ARG A 182 -12.80 2.00 -2.20
CA ARG A 182 -13.94 1.26 -1.69
C ARG A 182 -14.77 0.67 -2.85
N ALA A 183 -15.12 1.48 -3.84
CA ALA A 183 -15.91 1.02 -4.99
C ALA A 183 -15.13 -0.01 -5.83
N ALA A 184 -13.90 0.31 -6.21
CA ALA A 184 -13.06 -0.54 -7.05
C ALA A 184 -12.76 -1.90 -6.39
N LEU A 185 -12.35 -1.90 -5.13
CA LEU A 185 -11.97 -3.14 -4.45
C LEU A 185 -13.19 -3.97 -4.03
N THR A 186 -14.33 -3.36 -3.68
CA THR A 186 -15.58 -4.09 -3.49
C THR A 186 -16.02 -4.79 -4.78
N THR A 187 -15.92 -4.10 -5.91
CA THR A 187 -16.20 -4.69 -7.24
C THR A 187 -15.27 -5.86 -7.55
N LEU A 188 -13.97 -5.71 -7.29
CA LEU A 188 -12.97 -6.78 -7.45
C LEU A 188 -13.33 -8.02 -6.63
N ILE A 189 -13.67 -7.84 -5.35
CA ILE A 189 -14.00 -8.91 -4.40
C ILE A 189 -15.30 -9.61 -4.79
N SER A 190 -16.27 -8.86 -5.26
CA SER A 190 -17.58 -9.40 -5.68
C SER A 190 -17.52 -10.12 -7.03
N GLY A 191 -16.40 -10.05 -7.76
CA GLY A 191 -16.30 -10.61 -9.10
C GLY A 191 -17.19 -9.95 -10.13
N SER A 192 -17.80 -8.80 -9.80
CA SER A 192 -18.65 -8.02 -10.69
C SER A 192 -17.77 -7.34 -11.75
N ALA A 193 -18.23 -7.29 -13.00
CA ALA A 193 -17.56 -6.48 -14.00
C ALA A 193 -17.67 -4.98 -13.62
N VAL A 194 -16.58 -4.26 -13.74
CA VAL A 194 -16.62 -2.78 -13.69
C VAL A 194 -17.39 -2.33 -14.92
N GLN A 195 -18.58 -1.77 -14.72
CA GLN A 195 -19.37 -1.12 -15.77
C GLN A 195 -18.84 0.28 -16.03
#